data_460ba2633cf0ec417a27e51a10ef50b2
#
_entry.id   460ba2633cf0ec417a27e51a10ef50b2
#
_cell.length_a   1.000
_cell.length_b   1.000
_cell.length_c   1.000
_cell.angle_alpha   90.00
_cell.angle_beta   90.00
_cell.angle_gamma   90.00
#
_symmetry.space_group_name_H-M   'P 1'
#
loop_
_entity.id
_entity.type
_entity.pdbx_description
1 polymer ?
#
loop_
_entity_poly.entity_id
_entity_poly.type
_entity_poly.pdbx_seq_one_letter_code
_entity_poly.pdbx_strand_id
1 'polypeptide(L)'
;LSGNNIRTMLEFCYSIVEEWISREEYHLPISTKLQNDVIHKCSEEYKKLLQSEDEYSIEVFNMVERIGRLFESLQKSPKQSEVEINHFSIDDDMSEEVKKYIRKCYRTTAFRRIQSNKQKQLSNLRHDAWQLHPRFAPCFGISPRKKKQIYLKNDDVKTILFGSKDSWD
;
A
#
# COMPACT_ATOMS: atom_id res chain seq x y z
N LEU A 1 -0.35 -17.64 2.29
CA LEU A 1 0.83 -16.74 2.24
C LEU A 1 1.22 -16.62 0.77
N SER A 2 0.94 -15.47 0.14
CA SER A 2 1.33 -15.25 -1.24
C SER A 2 2.86 -15.19 -1.32
N GLY A 3 3.47 -15.96 -2.22
CA GLY A 3 4.93 -16.02 -2.41
C GLY A 3 5.59 -14.66 -2.66
N ASN A 4 4.83 -13.66 -3.10
CA ASN A 4 5.29 -12.30 -3.32
C ASN A 4 5.76 -11.58 -2.04
N ASN A 5 5.20 -11.89 -0.87
CA ASN A 5 5.66 -11.27 0.38
C ASN A 5 7.03 -11.77 0.82
N ILE A 6 7.31 -13.05 0.60
CA ILE A 6 8.62 -13.64 0.93
C ILE A 6 9.70 -13.06 0.02
N ARG A 7 9.43 -12.95 -1.26
CA ARG A 7 10.37 -12.36 -2.23
C ARG A 7 10.73 -10.93 -1.85
N THR A 8 9.73 -10.08 -1.61
CA THR A 8 9.97 -8.68 -1.21
C THR A 8 10.77 -8.59 0.08
N MET A 9 10.48 -9.46 1.05
CA MET A 9 11.24 -9.50 2.31
C MET A 9 12.70 -9.89 2.06
N LEU A 10 12.97 -10.89 1.22
CA LEU A 10 14.33 -11.30 0.87
C LEU A 10 15.08 -10.20 0.12
N GLU A 11 14.41 -9.50 -0.80
CA GLU A 11 14.98 -8.36 -1.53
C GLU A 11 15.39 -7.24 -0.55
N PHE A 12 14.55 -6.89 0.42
CA PHE A 12 14.90 -5.92 1.46
C PHE A 12 16.07 -6.40 2.33
N CYS A 13 16.06 -7.66 2.78
CA CYS A 13 17.15 -8.21 3.58
C CYS A 13 18.48 -8.17 2.81
N TYR A 14 18.46 -8.53 1.54
CA TYR A 14 19.63 -8.47 0.68
C TYR A 14 20.18 -7.05 0.56
N SER A 15 19.34 -6.08 0.23
CA SER A 15 19.74 -4.68 0.12
C SER A 15 20.27 -4.10 1.43
N ILE A 16 19.71 -4.51 2.59
CA ILE A 16 20.21 -4.09 3.91
C ILE A 16 21.62 -4.63 4.14
N VAL A 17 21.86 -5.89 3.82
CA VAL A 17 23.18 -6.51 3.99
C VAL A 17 24.21 -5.89 3.04
N GLU A 18 23.84 -5.65 1.78
CA GLU A 18 24.72 -4.95 0.83
C GLU A 18 25.12 -3.55 1.30
N GLU A 19 24.14 -2.75 1.74
CA GLU A 19 24.40 -1.40 2.24
C GLU A 19 25.26 -1.44 3.52
N TRP A 20 25.01 -2.39 4.42
CA TRP A 20 25.79 -2.58 5.64
C TRP A 20 27.24 -2.93 5.32
N ILE A 21 27.48 -3.86 4.38
CA ILE A 21 28.83 -4.21 3.93
C ILE A 21 29.52 -3.01 3.27
N SER A 22 28.79 -2.25 2.43
CA SER A 22 29.36 -1.12 1.70
C SER A 22 29.81 0.03 2.63
N ARG A 23 29.22 0.13 3.82
CA ARG A 23 29.59 1.13 4.83
C ARG A 23 30.74 0.70 5.73
N GLU A 24 31.21 -0.52 5.56
CA GLU A 24 32.25 -1.11 6.44
C GLU A 24 31.82 -1.10 7.93
N GLU A 25 30.51 -1.06 8.19
CA GLU A 25 29.94 -1.08 9.54
C GLU A 25 29.77 -2.53 10.03
N TYR A 26 30.86 -3.16 10.48
CA TYR A 26 30.86 -4.60 10.87
C TYR A 26 30.26 -4.89 12.25
N HIS A 27 29.42 -4.02 12.79
CA HIS A 27 28.76 -4.22 14.08
C HIS A 27 27.41 -4.91 13.93
N LEU A 28 27.18 -5.96 14.70
CA LEU A 28 25.88 -6.61 14.85
C LEU A 28 25.26 -6.26 16.20
N PRO A 29 23.93 -6.10 16.27
CA PRO A 29 22.95 -6.18 15.17
C PRO A 29 23.01 -4.95 14.25
N ILE A 30 22.63 -5.13 12.98
CA ILE A 30 22.48 -4.01 12.02
C ILE A 30 21.51 -2.99 12.60
N SER A 31 21.89 -1.71 12.61
CA SER A 31 21.09 -0.66 13.24
C SER A 31 19.71 -0.53 12.60
N THR A 32 18.68 -0.33 13.42
CA THR A 32 17.31 -0.14 12.96
C THR A 32 17.19 1.06 12.01
N LYS A 33 18.00 2.10 12.23
CA LYS A 33 18.03 3.27 11.34
C LYS A 33 18.46 2.87 9.94
N LEU A 34 19.58 2.15 9.80
CA LEU A 34 20.06 1.67 8.49
C LEU A 34 19.03 0.79 7.80
N GLN A 35 18.41 -0.16 8.55
CA GLN A 35 17.36 -1.01 8.00
C GLN A 35 16.20 -0.18 7.44
N ASN A 36 15.71 0.80 8.20
CA ASN A 36 14.58 1.65 7.77
C ASN A 36 14.94 2.51 6.56
N ASP A 37 16.14 3.11 6.55
CA ASP A 37 16.61 3.95 5.45
C ASP A 37 16.70 3.15 4.14
N VAL A 38 17.25 1.94 4.19
CA VAL A 38 17.36 1.05 3.03
C VAL A 38 16.00 0.56 2.56
N ILE A 39 15.12 0.14 3.46
CA ILE A 39 13.76 -0.30 3.10
C ILE A 39 13.00 0.83 2.44
N HIS A 40 13.09 2.05 2.96
CA HIS A 40 12.45 3.22 2.37
C HIS A 40 13.01 3.51 0.96
N LYS A 41 14.33 3.51 0.79
CA LYS A 41 15.00 3.70 -0.50
C LYS A 41 14.53 2.66 -1.53
N CYS A 42 14.57 1.38 -1.19
CA CYS A 42 14.08 0.31 -2.08
C CYS A 42 12.60 0.50 -2.45
N SER A 43 11.76 0.89 -1.49
CA SER A 43 10.34 1.13 -1.73
C SER A 43 10.11 2.29 -2.70
N GLU A 44 10.87 3.38 -2.58
CA GLU A 44 10.82 4.50 -3.53
C GLU A 44 11.30 4.09 -4.93
N GLU A 45 12.31 3.25 -5.03
CA GLU A 45 12.76 2.70 -6.30
C GLU A 45 11.69 1.84 -6.98
N TYR A 46 11.01 0.95 -6.24
CA TYR A 46 9.87 0.20 -6.76
C TYR A 46 8.73 1.09 -7.23
N LYS A 47 8.46 2.17 -6.49
CA LYS A 47 7.42 3.14 -6.88
C LYS A 47 7.79 3.88 -8.16
N LYS A 48 9.07 4.28 -8.32
CA LYS A 48 9.56 4.93 -9.54
C LYS A 48 9.48 4.02 -10.77
N LEU A 49 9.72 2.72 -10.62
CA LEU A 49 9.59 1.77 -11.72
C LEU A 49 8.17 1.75 -12.30
N LEU A 50 7.13 2.00 -11.49
CA LEU A 50 5.76 2.12 -11.99
C LEU A 50 5.56 3.34 -12.92
N GLN A 51 6.41 4.37 -12.85
CA GLN A 51 6.29 5.54 -13.71
C GLN A 51 6.93 5.35 -15.08
N SER A 52 7.82 4.38 -15.23
CA SER A 52 8.72 4.28 -16.38
C SER A 52 8.26 3.29 -17.46
N GLU A 53 7.22 2.48 -17.21
CA GLU A 53 6.92 1.37 -18.10
C GLU A 53 5.97 1.74 -19.23
N ASP A 54 4.73 2.14 -18.95
CA ASP A 54 3.71 2.49 -19.95
C ASP A 54 2.53 3.26 -19.30
N GLU A 55 1.55 3.66 -20.13
CA GLU A 55 0.32 4.32 -19.66
C GLU A 55 -0.43 3.48 -18.61
N TYR A 56 -0.35 2.15 -18.74
CA TYR A 56 -0.94 1.22 -17.78
C TYR A 56 -0.27 1.32 -16.41
N SER A 57 1.03 1.43 -16.38
CA SER A 57 1.83 1.56 -15.17
C SER A 57 1.65 2.93 -14.50
N ILE A 58 1.46 3.99 -15.29
CA ILE A 58 1.15 5.34 -14.78
C ILE A 58 -0.17 5.35 -14.00
N GLU A 59 -1.21 4.67 -14.49
CA GLU A 59 -2.49 4.59 -13.75
C GLU A 59 -2.32 3.85 -12.43
N VAL A 60 -1.55 2.74 -12.41
CA VAL A 60 -1.24 2.00 -11.19
C VAL A 60 -0.42 2.85 -10.24
N PHE A 61 0.58 3.56 -10.74
CA PHE A 61 1.37 4.52 -9.96
C PHE A 61 0.48 5.57 -9.28
N ASN A 62 -0.41 6.21 -10.05
CA ASN A 62 -1.34 7.20 -9.52
C ASN A 62 -2.21 6.63 -8.40
N MET A 63 -2.67 5.39 -8.55
CA MET A 63 -3.48 4.72 -7.54
C MET A 63 -2.68 4.42 -6.26
N VAL A 64 -1.44 3.93 -6.41
CA VAL A 64 -0.52 3.69 -5.29
C VAL A 64 -0.23 5.00 -4.53
N GLU A 65 0.09 6.05 -5.27
CA GLU A 65 0.39 7.36 -4.69
C GLU A 65 -0.81 7.92 -3.92
N ARG A 66 -1.98 7.86 -4.52
CA ARG A 66 -3.21 8.41 -3.96
C ARG A 66 -3.67 7.65 -2.71
N ILE A 67 -3.77 6.34 -2.77
CA ILE A 67 -4.15 5.51 -1.61
C ILE A 67 -3.06 5.59 -0.52
N GLY A 68 -1.79 5.66 -0.91
CA GLY A 68 -0.69 5.84 0.02
C GLY A 68 -0.79 7.15 0.80
N ARG A 69 -1.05 8.26 0.10
CA ARG A 69 -1.26 9.59 0.72
C ARG A 69 -2.48 9.64 1.62
N LEU A 70 -3.60 9.01 1.21
CA LEU A 70 -4.77 8.89 2.07
C LEU A 70 -4.40 8.22 3.39
N PHE A 71 -3.70 7.10 3.36
CA PHE A 71 -3.30 6.42 4.60
C PHE A 71 -2.26 7.21 5.40
N GLU A 72 -1.32 7.87 4.75
CA GLU A 72 -0.37 8.77 5.41
C GLU A 72 -1.10 9.91 6.15
N SER A 73 -2.10 10.53 5.51
CA SER A 73 -2.93 11.58 6.11
C SER A 73 -3.71 11.06 7.32
N LEU A 74 -4.36 9.90 7.18
CA LEU A 74 -5.10 9.26 8.27
C LEU A 74 -4.21 8.94 9.48
N GLN A 75 -2.93 8.57 9.26
CA GLN A 75 -1.98 8.34 10.36
C GLN A 75 -1.61 9.61 11.11
N LYS A 76 -1.69 10.78 10.48
CA LYS A 76 -1.46 12.09 11.09
C LYS A 76 -2.71 12.68 11.73
N SER A 77 -3.86 12.01 11.61
CA SER A 77 -5.12 12.47 12.19
C SER A 77 -5.05 12.53 13.71
N PRO A 78 -5.62 13.57 14.34
CA PRO A 78 -5.76 13.64 15.79
C PRO A 78 -6.70 12.57 16.35
N LYS A 79 -7.50 11.93 15.50
CA LYS A 79 -8.41 10.86 15.92
C LYS A 79 -7.68 9.53 15.96
N GLN A 80 -7.40 9.01 17.13
CA GLN A 80 -6.71 7.73 17.32
C GLN A 80 -7.34 6.55 16.57
N SER A 81 -8.64 6.60 16.28
CA SER A 81 -9.33 5.57 15.49
C SER A 81 -8.90 5.55 14.02
N GLU A 82 -8.40 6.66 13.48
CA GLU A 82 -7.97 6.80 12.09
C GLU A 82 -6.49 6.42 11.90
N VAL A 83 -5.63 6.69 12.90
CA VAL A 83 -4.19 6.39 12.87
C VAL A 83 -3.85 4.92 12.57
N GLU A 84 -4.76 4.01 12.85
CA GLU A 84 -4.55 2.58 12.62
C GLU A 84 -5.12 2.08 11.28
N ILE A 85 -5.68 2.95 10.45
CA ILE A 85 -6.27 2.55 9.16
C ILE A 85 -5.15 2.33 8.16
N ASN A 86 -5.08 1.13 7.58
CA ASN A 86 -4.10 0.77 6.57
C ASN A 86 -4.62 -0.17 5.48
N HIS A 87 -5.92 -0.38 5.43
CA HIS A 87 -6.58 -1.09 4.34
C HIS A 87 -8.00 -0.56 4.14
N PHE A 88 -8.55 -0.81 2.97
CA PHE A 88 -9.86 -0.33 2.58
C PHE A 88 -10.71 -1.45 1.98
N SER A 89 -12.01 -1.29 2.03
CA SER A 89 -12.96 -2.07 1.26
C SER A 89 -13.82 -1.13 0.42
N ILE A 90 -14.39 -1.70 -0.63
CA ILE A 90 -15.28 -1.03 -1.55
C ILE A 90 -16.60 -1.78 -1.62
N ASP A 91 -17.65 -1.10 -2.03
CA ASP A 91 -18.97 -1.70 -2.25
C ASP A 91 -18.99 -2.65 -3.44
N ASP A 92 -19.86 -3.67 -3.37
CA ASP A 92 -20.09 -4.61 -4.47
C ASP A 92 -20.82 -3.97 -5.64
N ASP A 93 -21.58 -2.89 -5.40
CA ASP A 93 -22.30 -2.11 -6.40
C ASP A 93 -21.47 -0.96 -7.02
N MET A 94 -20.15 -0.93 -6.71
CA MET A 94 -19.24 -0.01 -7.38
C MET A 94 -19.26 -0.15 -8.90
N SER A 95 -19.03 0.98 -9.58
CA SER A 95 -18.96 1.01 -11.04
C SER A 95 -17.91 0.02 -11.57
N GLU A 96 -18.17 -0.59 -12.72
CA GLU A 96 -17.23 -1.53 -13.35
C GLU A 96 -15.88 -0.88 -13.67
N GLU A 97 -15.87 0.42 -13.91
CA GLU A 97 -14.64 1.19 -14.11
C GLU A 97 -13.75 1.14 -12.86
N VAL A 98 -14.29 1.43 -11.67
CA VAL A 98 -13.57 1.35 -10.40
C VAL A 98 -13.07 -0.07 -10.15
N LYS A 99 -13.92 -1.06 -10.37
CA LYS A 99 -13.52 -2.47 -10.22
C LYS A 99 -12.37 -2.84 -11.17
N LYS A 100 -12.39 -2.31 -12.40
CA LYS A 100 -11.32 -2.51 -13.38
C LYS A 100 -9.99 -1.97 -12.86
N TYR A 101 -9.97 -0.75 -12.32
CA TYR A 101 -8.73 -0.16 -11.74
C TYR A 101 -8.19 -0.95 -10.56
N ILE A 102 -9.04 -1.37 -9.64
CA ILE A 102 -8.62 -2.17 -8.49
C ILE A 102 -8.07 -3.54 -8.93
N ARG A 103 -8.74 -4.20 -9.90
CA ARG A 103 -8.22 -5.45 -10.48
C ARG A 103 -6.87 -5.23 -11.15
N LYS A 104 -6.65 -4.09 -11.80
CA LYS A 104 -5.39 -3.68 -12.40
C LYS A 104 -4.29 -3.60 -11.36
N CYS A 105 -4.51 -2.87 -10.27
CA CYS A 105 -3.59 -2.76 -9.15
C CYS A 105 -3.31 -4.12 -8.46
N TYR A 106 -4.29 -5.00 -8.42
CA TYR A 106 -4.11 -6.35 -7.89
C TYR A 106 -3.22 -7.22 -8.81
N ARG A 107 -3.44 -7.17 -10.12
CA ARG A 107 -2.65 -7.93 -11.11
C ARG A 107 -1.19 -7.49 -11.16
N THR A 108 -0.94 -6.21 -11.00
CA THR A 108 0.42 -5.63 -10.94
C THR A 108 1.07 -5.76 -9.56
N THR A 109 0.43 -6.45 -8.63
CA THR A 109 0.88 -6.57 -7.24
C THR A 109 1.06 -5.23 -6.50
N ALA A 110 0.39 -4.17 -6.96
CA ALA A 110 0.35 -2.90 -6.25
C ALA A 110 -0.54 -2.98 -5.00
N PHE A 111 -1.64 -3.73 -5.10
CA PHE A 111 -2.49 -4.07 -3.97
C PHE A 111 -2.48 -5.56 -3.69
N ARG A 112 -2.69 -5.91 -2.43
CA ARG A 112 -3.01 -7.27 -2.00
C ARG A 112 -4.42 -7.35 -1.46
N ARG A 113 -5.09 -8.47 -1.73
CA ARG A 113 -6.39 -8.78 -1.14
C ARG A 113 -6.19 -9.33 0.26
N ILE A 114 -6.95 -8.81 1.21
CA ILE A 114 -6.97 -9.27 2.59
C ILE A 114 -8.33 -9.91 2.84
N GLN A 115 -8.36 -11.09 3.42
CA GLN A 115 -9.62 -11.67 3.87
C GLN A 115 -10.17 -10.85 5.03
N SER A 116 -11.39 -10.33 4.87
CA SER A 116 -12.10 -9.68 5.96
C SER A 116 -12.53 -10.73 6.97
N ASN A 117 -12.02 -10.66 8.22
CA ASN A 117 -12.44 -11.57 9.29
C ASN A 117 -13.78 -11.15 9.93
N LYS A 118 -14.36 -10.05 9.52
CA LYS A 118 -15.66 -9.61 9.98
C LYS A 118 -16.75 -10.14 9.06
N GLN A 119 -17.19 -11.38 9.32
CA GLN A 119 -18.57 -11.72 9.03
C GLN A 119 -19.44 -10.78 9.89
N LYS A 120 -19.95 -9.72 9.30
CA LYS A 120 -21.14 -9.08 9.87
C LYS A 120 -22.24 -10.12 9.72
N GLN A 121 -22.77 -10.60 10.85
CA GLN A 121 -23.82 -11.61 10.93
C GLN A 121 -25.12 -11.26 10.18
N LEU A 122 -25.20 -10.11 9.54
CA LEU A 122 -26.40 -9.57 8.89
C LEU A 122 -26.31 -9.43 7.36
N SER A 123 -25.15 -9.64 6.75
CA SER A 123 -25.06 -9.68 5.28
C SER A 123 -24.13 -10.81 4.87
N ASN A 124 -24.61 -11.71 4.01
CA ASN A 124 -23.81 -12.76 3.37
C ASN A 124 -22.75 -12.22 2.38
N LEU A 125 -22.51 -10.91 2.37
CA LEU A 125 -21.62 -10.22 1.48
C LEU A 125 -20.22 -10.15 2.12
N ARG A 126 -19.32 -10.94 1.58
CA ARG A 126 -17.88 -10.81 1.84
C ARG A 126 -17.34 -9.63 1.07
N HIS A 127 -17.21 -8.48 1.71
CA HIS A 127 -16.53 -7.36 1.09
C HIS A 127 -15.03 -7.67 0.99
N ASP A 128 -14.50 -7.55 -0.21
CA ASP A 128 -13.07 -7.63 -0.44
C ASP A 128 -12.39 -6.44 0.24
N ALA A 129 -11.36 -6.73 1.02
CA ALA A 129 -10.51 -5.71 1.60
C ALA A 129 -9.17 -5.67 0.88
N TRP A 130 -8.67 -4.47 0.65
CA TRP A 130 -7.48 -4.19 -0.12
C TRP A 130 -6.46 -3.43 0.70
N GLN A 131 -5.21 -3.77 0.55
CA GLN A 131 -4.08 -3.10 1.20
C GLN A 131 -2.98 -2.84 0.17
N LEU A 132 -2.24 -1.75 0.33
CA LEU A 132 -1.01 -1.55 -0.41
C LEU A 132 -0.07 -2.73 -0.22
N HIS A 133 0.57 -3.17 -1.29
CA HIS A 133 1.56 -4.23 -1.20
C HIS A 133 2.72 -3.77 -0.28
N PRO A 134 3.28 -4.66 0.54
CA PRO A 134 4.36 -4.32 1.48
C PRO A 134 5.56 -3.60 0.88
N ARG A 135 5.81 -3.76 -0.42
CA ARG A 135 6.89 -3.06 -1.13
C ARG A 135 6.67 -1.54 -1.25
N PHE A 136 5.42 -1.07 -1.22
CA PHE A 136 5.08 0.35 -1.33
C PHE A 136 4.71 0.99 0.01
N ALA A 137 4.33 0.19 0.99
CA ALA A 137 3.90 0.69 2.29
C ALA A 137 4.95 1.57 3.00
N PRO A 138 6.26 1.26 2.95
CA PRO A 138 7.29 2.09 3.57
C PRO A 138 7.39 3.51 2.98
N CYS A 139 7.07 3.73 1.69
CA CYS A 139 7.06 5.07 1.07
C CYS A 139 6.15 6.06 1.81
N PHE A 140 5.11 5.54 2.46
CA PHE A 140 4.08 6.33 3.15
C PHE A 140 4.08 6.10 4.67
N GLY A 141 5.12 5.48 5.21
CA GLY A 141 5.19 5.14 6.64
C GLY A 141 4.11 4.17 7.12
N ILE A 142 3.50 3.40 6.23
CA ILE A 142 2.37 2.53 6.53
C ILE A 142 2.86 1.18 7.05
N SER A 143 2.30 0.73 8.18
CA SER A 143 2.58 -0.62 8.68
C SER A 143 2.02 -1.69 7.74
N PRO A 144 2.82 -2.71 7.35
CA PRO A 144 2.33 -3.82 6.54
C PRO A 144 1.43 -4.78 7.32
N ARG A 145 1.35 -4.66 8.65
CA ARG A 145 0.47 -5.48 9.48
C ARG A 145 -0.97 -5.06 9.29
N LYS A 146 -1.89 -6.03 9.18
CA LYS A 146 -3.32 -5.75 9.13
C LYS A 146 -3.75 -5.04 10.41
N LYS A 147 -4.37 -3.88 10.25
CA LYS A 147 -4.90 -3.05 11.33
C LYS A 147 -6.39 -2.77 11.10
N LYS A 148 -6.83 -1.52 11.13
CA LYS A 148 -8.22 -1.10 10.90
C LYS A 148 -8.48 -0.86 9.42
N GLN A 149 -9.75 -0.96 9.06
CA GLN A 149 -10.28 -0.83 7.71
C GLN A 149 -11.11 0.43 7.60
N ILE A 150 -10.92 1.17 6.48
CA ILE A 150 -11.85 2.20 6.04
C ILE A 150 -12.76 1.63 4.95
N TYR A 151 -13.99 2.10 4.94
CA TYR A 151 -14.95 1.76 3.91
C TYR A 151 -15.08 2.93 2.95
N LEU A 152 -14.69 2.72 1.71
CA LEU A 152 -14.74 3.75 0.67
C LEU A 152 -16.03 3.61 -0.13
N LYS A 153 -16.82 4.67 -0.15
CA LYS A 153 -18.02 4.77 -0.98
C LYS A 153 -17.65 5.07 -2.44
N ASN A 154 -18.61 4.88 -3.34
CA ASN A 154 -18.40 5.07 -4.77
C ASN A 154 -17.86 6.49 -5.11
N ASP A 155 -18.39 7.53 -4.47
CA ASP A 155 -17.94 8.90 -4.72
C ASP A 155 -16.54 9.19 -4.14
N ASP A 156 -16.21 8.64 -2.96
CA ASP A 156 -14.86 8.73 -2.39
C ASP A 156 -13.84 8.10 -3.33
N VAL A 157 -14.15 6.91 -3.85
CA VAL A 157 -13.23 6.21 -4.76
C VAL A 157 -13.12 6.93 -6.10
N LYS A 158 -14.20 7.48 -6.64
CA LYS A 158 -14.14 8.30 -7.85
C LYS A 158 -13.29 9.56 -7.64
N THR A 159 -13.44 10.23 -6.51
CA THR A 159 -12.61 11.38 -6.17
C THR A 159 -11.14 10.99 -6.07
N ILE A 160 -10.84 9.89 -5.38
CA ILE A 160 -9.49 9.35 -5.27
C ILE A 160 -8.93 8.95 -6.64
N LEU A 161 -9.71 8.35 -7.53
CA LEU A 161 -9.24 7.87 -8.82
C LEU A 161 -9.10 8.97 -9.87
N PHE A 162 -10.08 9.86 -9.93
CA PHE A 162 -10.25 10.80 -11.04
C PHE A 162 -10.20 12.26 -10.63
N GLY A 163 -10.21 12.54 -9.32
CA GLY A 163 -10.13 13.90 -8.80
C GLY A 163 -8.80 14.58 -9.11
N SER A 164 -8.82 15.91 -9.28
CA SER A 164 -7.60 16.71 -9.32
C SER A 164 -6.90 16.69 -7.97
N LYS A 165 -5.62 17.04 -7.93
CA LYS A 165 -4.84 17.10 -6.69
C LYS A 165 -5.51 18.00 -5.64
N ASP A 166 -6.14 19.09 -6.08
CA ASP A 166 -6.83 20.06 -5.23
C ASP A 166 -8.15 19.56 -4.62
N SER A 167 -8.66 18.43 -5.07
CA SER A 167 -9.87 17.81 -4.50
C SER A 167 -9.59 16.87 -3.32
N TRP A 168 -8.34 16.81 -2.84
CA TRP A 168 -7.86 15.89 -1.80
C TRP A 168 -7.47 16.58 -0.51
N ASP A 169 -7.17 17.85 -0.60
CA ASP A 169 -6.84 18.73 0.53
C ASP A 169 -8.12 19.29 1.16
#